data_f0f78144132ccd0043864cf7144191a2
#
_entry.id   f0f78144132ccd0043864cf7144191a2
#
_cell.length_a   1.000
_cell.length_b   1.000
_cell.length_c   1.000
_cell.angle_alpha   90.00
_cell.angle_beta   90.00
_cell.angle_gamma   90.00
#
_symmetry.space_group_name_H-M   'P 1'
#
loop_
_entity.id
_entity.type
_entity.pdbx_description
1 polymer ?
#
loop_
_entity_poly.entity_id
_entity_poly.type
_entity_poly.pdbx_seq_one_letter_code
_entity_poly.pdbx_strand_id
1 'polypeptide(L)'
;MIQKIYTTFISFAFVALTLSSCSDWLDLYPSDEIKEEYLFSSGDGFRTATNGIYRKMATFDLYGSNLTWGILDAWAQAYYIEQAPSIAGGTPMRKIAELAFKNTELVPVTDAMWKAAWNVVANCNELAQQAVQADPNLFYGLDSERQMILGEAIGLRAFVQFDLLRIYAPSPSSVGFREDNRTFIPYVNVYPSYINDHQTVNYCLEQIIADLKEAQRILEEVDKESKMNANSRFNINEVSQSQFAGSRGYRLNYYAVTAELARVYLYAGKNAEAYAEAKKIIDEESETGYFKASTSSSGFRNGNMKMYNDIIFGLYSPKELVEWDQEINHGSDGSSE
;
A
#
# COMPACT_ATOMS: atom_id res chain seq x y z
N MET A 1 -65.87 33.36 18.43
CA MET A 1 -65.06 32.26 18.96
C MET A 1 -64.54 31.38 17.83
N ILE A 2 -65.32 30.97 16.85
CA ILE A 2 -64.94 30.12 15.73
C ILE A 2 -63.82 30.71 14.86
N GLN A 3 -63.82 31.99 14.58
CA GLN A 3 -62.82 32.67 13.74
C GLN A 3 -61.40 32.67 14.39
N LYS A 4 -61.29 32.73 15.73
CA LYS A 4 -59.99 32.63 16.44
C LYS A 4 -59.43 31.22 16.39
N ILE A 5 -60.29 30.19 16.37
CA ILE A 5 -59.86 28.79 16.26
C ILE A 5 -59.27 28.52 14.87
N TYR A 6 -59.90 29.02 13.82
CA TYR A 6 -59.39 28.88 12.44
C TYR A 6 -58.03 29.59 12.24
N THR A 7 -57.88 30.79 12.76
CA THR A 7 -56.59 31.49 12.65
C THR A 7 -55.47 30.79 13.42
N THR A 8 -55.76 30.23 14.59
CA THR A 8 -54.74 29.45 15.36
C THR A 8 -54.37 28.14 14.65
N PHE A 9 -55.35 27.46 14.03
CA PHE A 9 -55.10 26.24 13.27
C PHE A 9 -54.29 26.49 11.99
N ILE A 10 -54.56 27.57 11.27
CA ILE A 10 -53.82 27.97 10.07
C ILE A 10 -52.37 28.36 10.44
N SER A 11 -52.17 29.09 11.56
CA SER A 11 -50.85 29.45 12.03
C SER A 11 -50.04 28.23 12.46
N PHE A 12 -50.67 27.23 13.09
CA PHE A 12 -50.02 25.98 13.47
C PHE A 12 -49.62 25.09 12.27
N ALA A 13 -50.52 25.04 11.26
CA ALA A 13 -50.24 24.34 10.00
C ALA A 13 -49.10 24.99 9.20
N PHE A 14 -48.98 26.32 9.25
CA PHE A 14 -47.90 27.05 8.57
C PHE A 14 -46.55 26.82 9.25
N VAL A 15 -46.50 26.77 10.60
CA VAL A 15 -45.30 26.44 11.38
C VAL A 15 -44.89 24.99 11.17
N ALA A 16 -45.81 24.06 11.04
CA ALA A 16 -45.50 22.66 10.77
C ALA A 16 -44.90 22.41 9.38
N LEU A 17 -45.32 23.21 8.37
CA LEU A 17 -44.76 23.17 7.00
C LEU A 17 -43.36 23.74 6.87
N THR A 18 -42.94 24.63 7.79
CA THR A 18 -41.59 25.20 7.79
C THR A 18 -40.55 24.30 8.50
N LEU A 19 -40.98 23.23 9.20
CA LEU A 19 -40.11 22.28 9.87
C LEU A 19 -39.74 21.08 8.98
N SER A 20 -40.31 20.93 7.80
CA SER A 20 -39.81 20.00 6.79
C SER A 20 -38.61 20.62 6.04
N SER A 21 -37.56 20.89 6.76
CA SER A 21 -36.28 21.23 6.17
C SER A 21 -35.74 20.00 5.45
N CYS A 22 -35.59 20.10 4.13
CA CYS A 22 -34.89 19.09 3.37
C CYS A 22 -33.46 18.97 3.93
N SER A 23 -33.17 17.89 4.62
CA SER A 23 -31.80 17.58 5.12
C SER A 23 -30.79 17.45 3.98
N ASP A 24 -31.25 17.08 2.80
CA ASP A 24 -30.41 16.87 1.61
C ASP A 24 -29.80 18.15 1.01
N TRP A 25 -30.31 19.34 1.35
CA TRP A 25 -29.75 20.59 0.82
C TRP A 25 -28.49 21.09 1.56
N LEU A 26 -28.23 20.58 2.76
CA LEU A 26 -27.06 20.91 3.56
C LEU A 26 -25.89 19.92 3.36
N ASP A 27 -26.13 18.82 2.69
CA ASP A 27 -25.11 17.84 2.30
C ASP A 27 -24.36 18.32 1.03
N LEU A 28 -23.68 19.47 1.15
CA LEU A 28 -22.71 19.92 0.15
C LEU A 28 -21.42 19.09 0.34
N TYR A 29 -21.38 17.96 -0.35
CA TYR A 29 -20.11 17.26 -0.52
C TYR A 29 -19.26 18.01 -1.55
N PRO A 30 -17.94 18.13 -1.35
CA PRO A 30 -17.04 18.59 -2.39
C PRO A 30 -17.28 17.76 -3.66
N SER A 31 -17.34 18.40 -4.81
CA SER A 31 -17.63 17.75 -6.10
C SER A 31 -16.64 16.63 -6.46
N ASP A 32 -15.55 16.52 -5.74
CA ASP A 32 -14.43 15.61 -5.96
C ASP A 32 -14.45 14.41 -5.01
N GLU A 33 -15.40 14.33 -4.06
CA GLU A 33 -15.53 13.19 -3.14
C GLU A 33 -16.62 12.23 -3.63
N ILE A 34 -16.24 11.00 -3.93
CA ILE A 34 -17.18 9.90 -4.21
C ILE A 34 -17.66 9.36 -2.86
N LYS A 35 -18.98 9.36 -2.62
CA LYS A 35 -19.52 8.73 -1.40
C LYS A 35 -19.15 7.25 -1.38
N GLU A 36 -18.76 6.75 -0.21
CA GLU A 36 -18.39 5.34 0.02
C GLU A 36 -19.46 4.38 -0.54
N GLU A 37 -20.73 4.67 -0.29
CA GLU A 37 -21.88 3.87 -0.78
C GLU A 37 -21.89 3.72 -2.32
N TYR A 38 -21.49 4.77 -3.05
CA TYR A 38 -21.42 4.70 -4.52
C TYR A 38 -20.16 3.99 -5.00
N LEU A 39 -19.03 4.21 -4.31
CA LEU A 39 -17.76 3.58 -4.67
C LEU A 39 -17.89 2.05 -4.62
N PHE A 40 -18.44 1.51 -3.55
CA PHE A 40 -18.55 0.06 -3.35
C PHE A 40 -19.87 -0.55 -3.86
N SER A 41 -20.65 0.19 -4.64
CA SER A 41 -21.86 -0.33 -5.27
C SER A 41 -21.60 -1.16 -6.53
N SER A 42 -20.38 -1.17 -7.05
CA SER A 42 -20.00 -1.87 -8.30
C SER A 42 -18.60 -2.44 -8.25
N GLY A 43 -18.34 -3.50 -9.02
CA GLY A 43 -16.99 -4.07 -9.16
C GLY A 43 -15.96 -3.07 -9.68
N ASP A 44 -16.35 -2.14 -10.55
CA ASP A 44 -15.46 -1.07 -11.02
C ASP A 44 -15.06 -0.11 -9.90
N GLY A 45 -15.94 0.14 -8.94
CA GLY A 45 -15.63 0.91 -7.75
C GLY A 45 -14.58 0.23 -6.87
N PHE A 46 -14.72 -1.08 -6.64
CA PHE A 46 -13.71 -1.88 -5.94
C PHE A 46 -12.35 -1.86 -6.65
N ARG A 47 -12.33 -1.95 -7.98
CA ARG A 47 -11.11 -1.82 -8.79
C ARG A 47 -10.49 -0.44 -8.64
N THR A 48 -11.32 0.60 -8.66
CA THR A 48 -10.88 1.99 -8.50
C THR A 48 -10.24 2.21 -7.13
N ALA A 49 -10.88 1.72 -6.06
CA ALA A 49 -10.33 1.77 -4.71
C ALA A 49 -8.98 1.03 -4.61
N THR A 50 -8.92 -0.18 -5.16
CA THR A 50 -7.69 -0.99 -5.20
C THR A 50 -6.56 -0.27 -5.95
N ASN A 51 -6.84 0.27 -7.13
CA ASN A 51 -5.86 1.04 -7.90
C ASN A 51 -5.43 2.32 -7.19
N GLY A 52 -6.34 2.96 -6.44
CA GLY A 52 -6.05 4.11 -5.58
C GLY A 52 -5.00 3.80 -4.51
N ILE A 53 -5.11 2.62 -3.88
CA ILE A 53 -4.13 2.13 -2.89
C ILE A 53 -2.74 1.99 -3.55
N TYR A 54 -2.63 1.28 -4.67
CA TYR A 54 -1.36 1.12 -5.39
C TYR A 54 -0.77 2.45 -5.84
N ARG A 55 -1.61 3.35 -6.34
CA ARG A 55 -1.19 4.70 -6.73
C ARG A 55 -0.64 5.49 -5.54
N LYS A 56 -1.30 5.40 -4.37
CA LYS A 56 -0.81 6.06 -3.16
C LYS A 56 0.52 5.46 -2.69
N MET A 57 0.67 4.15 -2.76
CA MET A 57 1.93 3.48 -2.43
C MET A 57 3.07 3.93 -3.36
N ALA A 58 2.79 4.20 -4.62
CA ALA A 58 3.79 4.61 -5.61
C ALA A 58 4.24 6.07 -5.49
N THR A 59 3.68 6.89 -4.58
CA THR A 59 4.09 8.29 -4.38
C THR A 59 5.48 8.40 -3.75
N PHE A 60 6.11 9.57 -3.91
CA PHE A 60 7.44 9.87 -3.32
C PHE A 60 7.48 9.71 -1.80
N ASP A 61 6.37 10.02 -1.11
CA ASP A 61 6.27 9.85 0.35
C ASP A 61 6.48 8.40 0.78
N LEU A 62 6.21 7.43 -0.11
CA LEU A 62 6.31 6.00 0.16
C LEU A 62 7.31 5.31 -0.79
N TYR A 63 6.85 4.32 -1.55
CA TYR A 63 7.74 3.46 -2.35
C TYR A 63 8.23 4.11 -3.65
N GLY A 64 7.68 5.27 -4.02
CA GLY A 64 8.20 6.06 -5.12
C GLY A 64 9.59 6.64 -4.82
N SER A 65 9.93 6.88 -3.56
CA SER A 65 11.25 7.36 -3.14
C SER A 65 11.61 6.92 -1.71
N ASN A 66 10.87 7.40 -0.69
CA ASN A 66 11.31 7.34 0.71
C ASN A 66 11.51 5.92 1.22
N LEU A 67 10.68 4.97 0.84
CA LEU A 67 10.74 3.56 1.25
C LEU A 67 11.55 2.68 0.28
N THR A 68 12.30 3.28 -0.63
CA THR A 68 13.19 2.60 -1.59
C THR A 68 14.54 3.29 -1.64
N TRP A 69 14.85 3.96 -2.74
CA TRP A 69 16.13 4.62 -3.00
C TRP A 69 16.33 5.94 -2.22
N GLY A 70 15.30 6.48 -1.57
CA GLY A 70 15.38 7.71 -0.80
C GLY A 70 15.89 7.48 0.63
N ILE A 71 14.99 7.61 1.61
CA ILE A 71 15.33 7.55 3.05
C ILE A 71 15.96 6.22 3.45
N LEU A 72 15.42 5.09 2.97
CA LEU A 72 15.94 3.78 3.36
C LEU A 72 17.38 3.56 2.91
N ASP A 73 17.71 3.92 1.67
CA ASP A 73 19.08 3.77 1.17
C ASP A 73 20.03 4.76 1.83
N ALA A 74 19.55 5.97 2.16
CA ALA A 74 20.33 6.93 2.92
C ALA A 74 20.63 6.43 4.35
N TRP A 75 19.66 5.83 5.05
CA TRP A 75 19.89 5.17 6.34
C TRP A 75 20.80 3.98 6.24
N ALA A 76 20.69 3.21 5.17
CA ALA A 76 21.59 2.08 4.89
C ALA A 76 23.01 2.51 4.53
N GLN A 77 23.30 3.81 4.45
CA GLN A 77 24.60 4.36 4.04
C GLN A 77 24.98 3.94 2.61
N ALA A 78 23.99 3.74 1.73
CA ALA A 78 24.20 3.33 0.35
C ALA A 78 24.79 4.46 -0.52
N TYR A 79 24.69 5.72 -0.06
CA TYR A 79 25.17 6.90 -0.78
C TYR A 79 26.49 7.41 -0.22
N TYR A 80 27.37 7.87 -1.12
CA TYR A 80 28.59 8.57 -0.75
C TYR A 80 28.32 10.07 -0.52
N ILE A 81 28.02 10.44 0.70
CA ILE A 81 27.45 11.73 1.07
C ILE A 81 28.44 12.89 0.91
N GLU A 82 29.75 12.65 1.06
CA GLU A 82 30.76 13.71 1.02
C GLU A 82 30.91 14.36 -0.36
N GLN A 83 30.58 13.61 -1.43
CA GLN A 83 30.69 14.06 -2.82
C GLN A 83 29.35 14.41 -3.47
N ALA A 84 28.23 14.17 -2.80
CA ALA A 84 26.92 14.50 -3.28
C ALA A 84 26.38 15.76 -2.59
N PRO A 85 26.72 16.98 -3.06
CA PRO A 85 26.23 18.22 -2.45
C PRO A 85 24.72 18.39 -2.57
N SER A 86 24.10 17.68 -3.49
CA SER A 86 22.65 17.66 -3.67
C SER A 86 22.17 16.23 -3.92
N ILE A 87 21.98 15.45 -2.86
CA ILE A 87 21.13 14.27 -2.96
C ILE A 87 19.71 14.76 -3.26
N ALA A 88 18.99 14.09 -4.17
CA ALA A 88 17.57 14.38 -4.38
C ALA A 88 16.84 14.45 -3.01
N GLY A 89 16.12 15.55 -2.77
CA GLY A 89 15.54 15.83 -1.45
C GLY A 89 16.34 16.78 -0.54
N GLY A 90 17.53 17.25 -0.97
CA GLY A 90 18.28 18.32 -0.31
C GLY A 90 18.74 18.04 1.12
N THR A 91 18.63 19.02 2.02
CA THR A 91 19.12 18.96 3.40
C THR A 91 18.54 17.80 4.23
N PRO A 92 17.24 17.45 4.16
CA PRO A 92 16.70 16.31 4.91
C PRO A 92 17.42 15.00 4.61
N MET A 93 17.67 14.68 3.33
CA MET A 93 18.36 13.46 2.93
C MET A 93 19.77 13.36 3.51
N ARG A 94 20.50 14.47 3.52
CA ARG A 94 21.83 14.54 4.12
C ARG A 94 21.77 14.25 5.62
N LYS A 95 20.80 14.81 6.35
CA LYS A 95 20.60 14.58 7.77
C LYS A 95 20.21 13.14 8.09
N ILE A 96 19.43 12.50 7.22
CA ILE A 96 19.11 11.08 7.30
C ILE A 96 20.37 10.24 7.16
N ALA A 97 21.16 10.50 6.15
CA ALA A 97 22.40 9.78 5.90
C ALA A 97 23.46 10.02 7.00
N GLU A 98 23.48 11.19 7.63
CA GLU A 98 24.28 11.50 8.82
C GLU A 98 23.74 10.84 10.10
N LEU A 99 22.62 10.09 10.03
CA LEU A 99 21.90 9.49 11.18
C LEU A 99 21.51 10.52 12.24
N ALA A 100 21.25 11.74 11.82
CA ALA A 100 20.92 12.86 12.70
C ALA A 100 19.44 12.86 13.11
N PHE A 101 18.93 11.75 13.64
CA PHE A 101 17.51 11.49 13.92
C PHE A 101 16.80 12.51 14.80
N LYS A 102 17.53 13.35 15.54
CA LYS A 102 16.96 14.43 16.37
C LYS A 102 16.86 15.77 15.64
N ASN A 103 17.27 15.81 14.37
CA ASN A 103 17.23 17.05 13.61
C ASN A 103 15.79 17.37 13.21
N THR A 104 15.36 18.61 13.48
CA THR A 104 13.98 19.07 13.20
C THR A 104 13.66 19.16 11.71
N GLU A 105 14.66 19.23 10.84
CA GLU A 105 14.49 19.21 9.38
C GLU A 105 13.96 17.87 8.86
N LEU A 106 14.08 16.79 9.64
CA LEU A 106 13.55 15.48 9.29
C LEU A 106 12.04 15.33 9.56
N VAL A 107 11.49 16.14 10.46
CA VAL A 107 10.08 16.05 10.91
C VAL A 107 9.10 16.12 9.74
N PRO A 108 9.17 17.08 8.79
CA PRO A 108 8.23 17.15 7.69
C PRO A 108 8.22 15.89 6.83
N VAL A 109 9.39 15.32 6.54
CA VAL A 109 9.54 14.13 5.69
C VAL A 109 9.03 12.88 6.41
N THR A 110 9.41 12.68 7.66
CA THR A 110 8.96 11.52 8.45
C THR A 110 7.47 11.58 8.74
N ASP A 111 6.91 12.77 8.97
CA ASP A 111 5.47 12.97 9.14
C ASP A 111 4.68 12.71 7.84
N ALA A 112 5.19 13.16 6.70
CA ALA A 112 4.57 12.90 5.41
C ALA A 112 4.52 11.39 5.12
N MET A 113 5.63 10.70 5.34
CA MET A 113 5.74 9.24 5.20
C MET A 113 4.78 8.50 6.16
N TRP A 114 4.74 8.90 7.43
CA TRP A 114 3.81 8.36 8.42
C TRP A 114 2.34 8.51 7.99
N LYS A 115 1.94 9.73 7.65
CA LYS A 115 0.55 10.02 7.23
C LYS A 115 0.17 9.27 5.95
N ALA A 116 1.08 9.22 4.97
CA ALA A 116 0.84 8.51 3.71
C ALA A 116 0.68 7.01 3.94
N ALA A 117 1.52 6.39 4.78
CA ALA A 117 1.45 4.97 5.10
C ALA A 117 0.16 4.59 5.83
N TRP A 118 -0.24 5.37 6.85
CA TRP A 118 -1.51 5.13 7.56
C TRP A 118 -2.74 5.38 6.70
N ASN A 119 -2.66 6.31 5.73
CA ASN A 119 -3.72 6.47 4.72
C ASN A 119 -3.87 5.20 3.86
N VAL A 120 -2.75 4.59 3.43
CA VAL A 120 -2.79 3.30 2.71
C VAL A 120 -3.42 2.22 3.58
N VAL A 121 -3.02 2.09 4.85
CA VAL A 121 -3.58 1.10 5.79
C VAL A 121 -5.09 1.28 5.98
N ALA A 122 -5.55 2.53 6.15
CA ALA A 122 -6.98 2.84 6.30
C ALA A 122 -7.78 2.41 5.06
N ASN A 123 -7.31 2.77 3.86
CA ASN A 123 -7.96 2.38 2.61
C ASN A 123 -7.95 0.85 2.40
N CYS A 124 -6.87 0.16 2.79
CA CYS A 124 -6.82 -1.30 2.75
C CYS A 124 -7.85 -1.93 3.69
N ASN A 125 -8.01 -1.39 4.90
CA ASN A 125 -8.98 -1.90 5.87
C ASN A 125 -10.42 -1.71 5.38
N GLU A 126 -10.74 -0.53 4.86
CA GLU A 126 -12.04 -0.23 4.26
C GLU A 126 -12.34 -1.18 3.10
N LEU A 127 -11.41 -1.28 2.13
CA LEU A 127 -11.54 -2.17 0.99
C LEU A 127 -11.76 -3.63 1.41
N ALA A 128 -11.00 -4.12 2.40
CA ALA A 128 -11.15 -5.48 2.90
C ALA A 128 -12.52 -5.71 3.54
N GLN A 129 -13.00 -4.79 4.37
CA GLN A 129 -14.33 -4.87 5.00
C GLN A 129 -15.44 -4.91 3.95
N GLN A 130 -15.38 -4.04 2.96
CA GLN A 130 -16.36 -3.99 1.88
C GLN A 130 -16.30 -5.25 1.01
N ALA A 131 -15.09 -5.74 0.68
CA ALA A 131 -14.91 -6.94 -0.14
C ALA A 131 -15.45 -8.22 0.53
N VAL A 132 -15.34 -8.34 1.86
CA VAL A 132 -15.91 -9.47 2.62
C VAL A 132 -17.44 -9.56 2.45
N GLN A 133 -18.12 -8.41 2.40
CA GLN A 133 -19.59 -8.34 2.37
C GLN A 133 -20.15 -8.23 0.96
N ALA A 134 -19.31 -7.95 -0.04
CA ALA A 134 -19.74 -7.70 -1.41
C ALA A 134 -20.35 -8.94 -2.07
N ASP A 135 -21.43 -8.74 -2.84
CA ASP A 135 -21.99 -9.79 -3.71
C ASP A 135 -20.95 -10.13 -4.82
N PRO A 136 -20.55 -11.40 -4.97
CA PRO A 136 -19.66 -11.80 -6.06
C PRO A 136 -20.15 -11.41 -7.46
N ASN A 137 -21.45 -11.28 -7.67
CA ASN A 137 -22.02 -10.87 -8.95
C ASN A 137 -21.72 -9.42 -9.35
N LEU A 138 -21.21 -8.60 -8.46
CA LEU A 138 -20.73 -7.25 -8.78
C LEU A 138 -19.45 -7.27 -9.62
N PHE A 139 -18.69 -8.37 -9.57
CA PHE A 139 -17.36 -8.48 -10.18
C PHE A 139 -17.40 -9.26 -11.50
N TYR A 140 -16.63 -8.84 -12.49
CA TYR A 140 -16.52 -9.57 -13.76
C TYR A 140 -15.92 -10.97 -13.58
N GLY A 141 -14.92 -11.10 -12.69
CA GLY A 141 -14.33 -12.37 -12.30
C GLY A 141 -15.09 -13.10 -11.19
N LEU A 142 -16.31 -12.65 -10.87
CA LEU A 142 -17.14 -13.20 -9.80
C LEU A 142 -16.38 -13.29 -8.47
N ASP A 143 -16.52 -14.39 -7.75
CA ASP A 143 -15.89 -14.57 -6.45
C ASP A 143 -14.35 -14.58 -6.51
N SER A 144 -13.77 -15.09 -7.60
CA SER A 144 -12.31 -15.10 -7.77
C SER A 144 -11.72 -13.68 -7.78
N GLU A 145 -12.37 -12.73 -8.45
CA GLU A 145 -11.94 -11.33 -8.43
C GLU A 145 -12.16 -10.66 -7.07
N ARG A 146 -13.29 -10.93 -6.44
CA ARG A 146 -13.58 -10.45 -5.09
C ARG A 146 -12.53 -10.95 -4.09
N GLN A 147 -12.19 -12.23 -4.12
CA GLN A 147 -11.15 -12.84 -3.29
C GLN A 147 -9.76 -12.24 -3.58
N MET A 148 -9.45 -11.99 -4.85
CA MET A 148 -8.19 -11.32 -5.25
C MET A 148 -8.08 -9.95 -4.58
N ILE A 149 -9.12 -9.12 -4.68
CA ILE A 149 -9.16 -7.79 -4.05
C ILE A 149 -9.03 -7.90 -2.53
N LEU A 150 -9.72 -8.83 -1.90
CA LEU A 150 -9.65 -9.07 -0.46
C LEU A 150 -8.23 -9.48 -0.03
N GLY A 151 -7.64 -10.46 -0.72
CA GLY A 151 -6.29 -10.94 -0.41
C GLY A 151 -5.23 -9.86 -0.60
N GLU A 152 -5.34 -9.04 -1.65
CA GLU A 152 -4.47 -7.90 -1.86
C GLU A 152 -4.62 -6.84 -0.76
N ALA A 153 -5.84 -6.48 -0.38
CA ALA A 153 -6.08 -5.50 0.67
C ALA A 153 -5.49 -5.93 2.02
N ILE A 154 -5.70 -7.18 2.43
CA ILE A 154 -5.14 -7.74 3.66
C ILE A 154 -3.60 -7.77 3.58
N GLY A 155 -3.05 -8.25 2.47
CA GLY A 155 -1.60 -8.34 2.28
C GLY A 155 -0.92 -6.98 2.24
N LEU A 156 -1.49 -5.99 1.55
CA LEU A 156 -0.93 -4.64 1.44
C LEU A 156 -0.94 -3.90 2.79
N ARG A 157 -2.01 -4.05 3.60
CA ARG A 157 -2.00 -3.43 4.95
C ARG A 157 -0.90 -4.01 5.84
N ALA A 158 -0.67 -5.33 5.74
CA ALA A 158 0.39 -5.99 6.49
C ALA A 158 1.78 -5.55 6.00
N PHE A 159 1.97 -5.47 4.68
CA PHE A 159 3.19 -5.00 4.04
C PHE A 159 3.59 -3.61 4.52
N VAL A 160 2.65 -2.66 4.46
CA VAL A 160 2.91 -1.26 4.87
C VAL A 160 3.12 -1.15 6.38
N GLN A 161 2.35 -1.87 7.20
CA GLN A 161 2.54 -1.87 8.65
C GLN A 161 3.86 -2.54 9.08
N PHE A 162 4.36 -3.50 8.31
CA PHE A 162 5.71 -4.05 8.55
C PHE A 162 6.80 -3.00 8.30
N ASP A 163 6.70 -2.22 7.22
CA ASP A 163 7.66 -1.16 6.96
C ASP A 163 7.56 -0.03 8.01
N LEU A 164 6.35 0.33 8.46
CA LEU A 164 6.17 1.24 9.60
C LEU A 164 6.85 0.70 10.87
N LEU A 165 6.68 -0.59 11.17
CA LEU A 165 7.33 -1.22 12.33
C LEU A 165 8.84 -1.14 12.23
N ARG A 166 9.42 -1.43 11.07
CA ARG A 166 10.88 -1.39 10.84
C ARG A 166 11.48 0.00 10.99
N ILE A 167 10.72 1.03 10.67
CA ILE A 167 11.19 2.43 10.66
C ILE A 167 11.03 3.05 12.04
N TYR A 168 9.89 2.83 12.71
CA TYR A 168 9.52 3.54 13.92
C TYR A 168 9.69 2.73 15.21
N ALA A 169 10.15 1.47 15.12
CA ALA A 169 10.42 0.62 16.27
C ALA A 169 11.81 -0.02 16.20
N PRO A 170 12.39 -0.43 17.32
CA PRO A 170 13.66 -1.15 17.31
C PRO A 170 13.51 -2.54 16.68
N SER A 171 14.54 -2.97 15.94
CA SER A 171 14.59 -4.34 15.42
C SER A 171 14.78 -5.35 16.54
N PRO A 172 14.11 -6.52 16.51
CA PRO A 172 14.36 -7.62 17.44
C PRO A 172 15.84 -8.09 17.48
N SER A 173 16.57 -7.94 16.38
CA SER A 173 17.98 -8.26 16.29
C SER A 173 18.92 -7.15 16.77
N SER A 174 18.40 -5.98 17.18
CA SER A 174 19.20 -4.86 17.64
C SER A 174 19.92 -5.20 18.94
N VAL A 175 21.16 -4.74 19.08
CA VAL A 175 21.93 -4.86 20.33
C VAL A 175 21.17 -4.16 21.46
N GLY A 176 20.90 -4.90 22.53
CA GLY A 176 20.15 -4.40 23.69
C GLY A 176 18.63 -4.39 23.52
N PHE A 177 18.10 -4.90 22.41
CA PHE A 177 16.66 -5.14 22.30
C PHE A 177 16.22 -6.14 23.40
N ARG A 178 15.14 -5.77 24.06
CA ARG A 178 14.44 -6.66 25.01
C ARG A 178 12.96 -6.51 24.73
N GLU A 179 12.27 -7.64 24.60
CA GLU A 179 10.83 -7.63 24.61
C GLU A 179 10.36 -7.27 26.02
N ASP A 180 9.92 -6.06 26.16
CA ASP A 180 9.37 -5.50 27.38
C ASP A 180 8.02 -4.85 27.05
N ASN A 181 7.39 -4.20 28.01
CA ASN A 181 6.08 -3.57 27.81
C ASN A 181 6.15 -2.24 27.03
N ARG A 182 7.27 -1.89 26.41
CA ARG A 182 7.36 -0.69 25.57
C ARG A 182 6.58 -0.87 24.27
N THR A 183 5.83 0.13 23.93
CA THR A 183 4.98 0.15 22.75
C THR A 183 5.45 1.24 21.78
N PHE A 184 5.36 1.01 20.47
CA PHE A 184 6.01 1.86 19.47
C PHE A 184 5.05 2.35 18.40
N ILE A 185 4.30 1.47 17.76
CA ILE A 185 3.31 1.78 16.74
C ILE A 185 2.02 1.03 17.02
N PRO A 186 0.86 1.49 16.57
CA PRO A 186 -0.34 0.67 16.61
C PRO A 186 -0.28 -0.44 15.55
N TYR A 187 -1.13 -1.45 15.68
CA TYR A 187 -1.53 -2.33 14.59
C TYR A 187 -3.01 -2.13 14.30
N VAL A 188 -3.35 -1.78 13.06
CA VAL A 188 -4.72 -1.39 12.69
C VAL A 188 -5.23 -2.27 11.55
N ASN A 189 -6.33 -3.00 11.80
CA ASN A 189 -6.94 -3.92 10.85
C ASN A 189 -8.47 -3.72 10.70
N VAL A 190 -8.98 -2.58 11.15
CA VAL A 190 -10.40 -2.20 11.06
C VAL A 190 -10.54 -0.78 10.50
N TYR A 191 -11.71 -0.50 9.92
CA TYR A 191 -12.09 0.83 9.43
C TYR A 191 -13.55 1.13 9.81
N PRO A 192 -13.89 2.37 10.21
CA PRO A 192 -12.98 3.45 10.59
C PRO A 192 -12.27 3.17 11.93
N SER A 193 -11.08 3.75 12.12
CA SER A 193 -10.35 3.62 13.37
C SER A 193 -9.71 4.96 13.74
N TYR A 194 -10.20 5.59 14.80
CA TYR A 194 -9.83 6.97 15.17
C TYR A 194 -8.75 7.03 16.25
N ILE A 195 -8.75 6.09 17.20
CA ILE A 195 -7.81 6.04 18.30
C ILE A 195 -7.29 4.62 18.41
N ASN A 196 -5.96 4.47 18.34
CA ASN A 196 -5.31 3.18 18.37
C ASN A 196 -4.16 3.20 19.37
N ASP A 197 -4.14 2.26 20.29
CA ASP A 197 -3.06 2.08 21.24
C ASP A 197 -1.81 1.55 20.54
N HIS A 198 -0.66 2.11 20.88
CA HIS A 198 0.62 1.55 20.44
C HIS A 198 0.83 0.17 21.05
N GLN A 199 1.48 -0.71 20.30
CA GLN A 199 1.69 -2.10 20.64
C GLN A 199 3.18 -2.43 20.74
N THR A 200 3.50 -3.57 21.33
CA THR A 200 4.87 -4.10 21.36
C THR A 200 5.31 -4.58 19.98
N VAL A 201 6.61 -4.68 19.76
CA VAL A 201 7.17 -5.18 18.49
C VAL A 201 6.68 -6.59 18.18
N ASN A 202 6.69 -7.49 19.19
CA ASN A 202 6.25 -8.87 18.99
C ASN A 202 4.76 -8.97 18.66
N TYR A 203 3.91 -8.18 19.33
CA TYR A 203 2.48 -8.14 18.99
C TYR A 203 2.27 -7.71 17.53
N CYS A 204 2.93 -6.63 17.10
CA CYS A 204 2.82 -6.17 15.71
C CYS A 204 3.29 -7.25 14.72
N LEU A 205 4.42 -7.91 14.99
CA LEU A 205 4.93 -9.00 14.13
C LEU A 205 3.96 -10.19 14.05
N GLU A 206 3.35 -10.57 15.17
CA GLU A 206 2.34 -11.64 15.18
C GLU A 206 1.12 -11.30 14.32
N GLN A 207 0.62 -10.07 14.41
CA GLN A 207 -0.51 -9.61 13.60
C GLN A 207 -0.15 -9.50 12.11
N ILE A 208 1.03 -8.95 11.79
CA ILE A 208 1.54 -8.88 10.42
C ILE A 208 1.64 -10.28 9.81
N ILE A 209 2.22 -11.24 10.55
CA ILE A 209 2.33 -12.63 10.08
C ILE A 209 0.95 -13.26 9.88
N ALA A 210 0.00 -13.01 10.78
CA ALA A 210 -1.36 -13.52 10.65
C ALA A 210 -2.05 -12.99 9.39
N ASP A 211 -1.97 -11.70 9.13
CA ASP A 211 -2.54 -11.08 7.94
C ASP A 211 -1.88 -11.57 6.65
N LEU A 212 -0.54 -11.68 6.64
CA LEU A 212 0.18 -12.19 5.46
C LEU A 212 -0.16 -13.66 5.19
N LYS A 213 -0.35 -14.49 6.21
CA LYS A 213 -0.80 -15.88 6.04
C LYS A 213 -2.20 -15.97 5.45
N GLU A 214 -3.11 -15.13 5.92
CA GLU A 214 -4.47 -15.10 5.36
C GLU A 214 -4.46 -14.59 3.92
N ALA A 215 -3.71 -13.54 3.62
CA ALA A 215 -3.52 -13.06 2.25
C ALA A 215 -2.89 -14.14 1.35
N GLN A 216 -1.86 -14.86 1.84
CA GLN A 216 -1.23 -15.96 1.12
C GLN A 216 -2.24 -17.06 0.79
N ARG A 217 -3.05 -17.49 1.76
CA ARG A 217 -4.08 -18.52 1.58
C ARG A 217 -5.10 -18.12 0.51
N ILE A 218 -5.60 -16.88 0.57
CA ILE A 218 -6.58 -16.37 -0.39
C ILE A 218 -5.96 -16.27 -1.80
N LEU A 219 -4.79 -15.65 -1.91
CA LEU A 219 -4.14 -15.40 -3.20
C LEU A 219 -3.57 -16.67 -3.84
N GLU A 220 -3.25 -17.70 -3.05
CA GLU A 220 -2.83 -18.99 -3.59
C GLU A 220 -3.90 -19.60 -4.50
N GLU A 221 -5.15 -19.63 -4.05
CA GLU A 221 -6.27 -20.14 -4.83
C GLU A 221 -6.48 -19.33 -6.11
N VAL A 222 -6.52 -18.00 -5.97
CA VAL A 222 -6.74 -17.07 -7.09
C VAL A 222 -5.64 -17.16 -8.15
N ASP A 223 -4.38 -17.08 -7.73
CA ASP A 223 -3.26 -17.00 -8.66
C ASP A 223 -2.94 -18.34 -9.32
N LYS A 224 -3.20 -19.47 -8.66
CA LYS A 224 -3.07 -20.81 -9.27
C LYS A 224 -4.14 -21.06 -10.33
N GLU A 225 -5.38 -20.61 -10.11
CA GLU A 225 -6.44 -20.70 -11.09
C GLU A 225 -6.17 -19.86 -12.35
N SER A 226 -5.65 -18.63 -12.16
CA SER A 226 -5.43 -17.69 -13.25
C SER A 226 -4.28 -18.08 -14.18
N LYS A 227 -3.50 -19.12 -13.85
CA LYS A 227 -2.29 -19.55 -14.58
C LYS A 227 -1.41 -18.36 -14.91
N MET A 228 -0.89 -17.71 -13.87
CA MET A 228 -0.03 -16.54 -14.00
C MET A 228 1.01 -16.75 -15.10
N ASN A 229 1.00 -15.88 -16.11
CA ASN A 229 1.89 -16.01 -17.26
C ASN A 229 3.13 -15.15 -17.05
N ALA A 230 4.31 -15.78 -17.03
CA ALA A 230 5.60 -15.11 -16.86
C ALA A 230 5.82 -13.97 -17.89
N ASN A 231 5.35 -14.14 -19.12
CA ASN A 231 5.57 -13.18 -20.21
C ASN A 231 4.61 -11.99 -20.16
N SER A 232 3.42 -12.13 -19.56
CA SER A 232 2.39 -11.09 -19.54
C SER A 232 2.23 -10.40 -18.18
N ARG A 233 2.89 -10.85 -17.13
CA ARG A 233 2.70 -10.34 -15.77
C ARG A 233 3.00 -8.84 -15.59
N PHE A 234 3.82 -8.26 -16.47
CA PHE A 234 4.13 -6.84 -16.54
C PHE A 234 3.62 -6.15 -17.81
N ASN A 235 2.75 -6.81 -18.56
CA ASN A 235 2.18 -6.23 -19.78
C ASN A 235 0.94 -5.39 -19.46
N ILE A 236 0.98 -4.11 -19.82
CA ILE A 236 -0.11 -3.15 -19.62
C ILE A 236 -0.70 -2.63 -20.95
N ASN A 237 -0.31 -3.23 -22.08
CA ASN A 237 -0.59 -2.66 -23.40
C ASN A 237 -2.03 -2.83 -23.90
N GLU A 238 -2.88 -3.55 -23.17
CA GLU A 238 -4.27 -3.75 -23.55
C GLU A 238 -5.25 -3.25 -22.50
N VAL A 239 -6.04 -2.26 -22.86
CA VAL A 239 -7.14 -1.75 -22.03
C VAL A 239 -8.34 -2.71 -22.16
N SER A 240 -8.31 -3.82 -21.45
CA SER A 240 -9.46 -4.73 -21.38
C SER A 240 -9.88 -4.96 -19.93
N GLN A 241 -11.13 -5.34 -19.71
CA GLN A 241 -11.65 -5.67 -18.37
C GLN A 241 -10.87 -6.84 -17.73
N SER A 242 -10.27 -7.71 -18.53
CA SER A 242 -9.37 -8.77 -18.09
C SER A 242 -8.00 -8.28 -17.59
N GLN A 243 -7.61 -7.04 -17.87
CA GLN A 243 -6.33 -6.49 -17.42
C GLN A 243 -6.23 -6.33 -15.92
N PHE A 244 -7.33 -6.03 -15.23
CA PHE A 244 -7.28 -5.92 -13.77
C PHE A 244 -6.77 -7.20 -13.12
N ALA A 245 -7.18 -8.35 -13.62
CA ALA A 245 -6.70 -9.65 -13.18
C ALA A 245 -5.39 -10.12 -13.85
N GLY A 246 -4.98 -9.49 -14.96
CA GLY A 246 -3.93 -10.00 -15.85
C GLY A 246 -2.52 -9.57 -15.50
N SER A 247 -2.30 -8.32 -15.07
CA SER A 247 -0.97 -7.74 -14.85
C SER A 247 -0.47 -8.01 -13.42
N ARG A 248 -0.41 -9.27 -13.03
CA ARG A 248 -0.14 -9.71 -11.65
C ARG A 248 1.24 -9.33 -11.12
N GLY A 249 2.20 -9.01 -11.99
CA GLY A 249 3.52 -8.50 -11.59
C GLY A 249 3.47 -7.10 -10.98
N TYR A 250 2.44 -6.30 -11.33
CA TYR A 250 2.21 -4.97 -10.76
C TYR A 250 1.24 -4.98 -9.57
N ARG A 251 0.82 -6.16 -9.15
CA ARG A 251 -0.13 -6.35 -8.05
C ARG A 251 0.43 -7.34 -7.05
N LEU A 252 0.03 -7.19 -5.78
CA LEU A 252 0.41 -8.12 -4.73
C LEU A 252 -0.19 -9.49 -5.05
N ASN A 253 0.66 -10.43 -5.42
CA ASN A 253 0.30 -11.79 -5.80
C ASN A 253 0.74 -12.79 -4.73
N TYR A 254 0.37 -14.06 -4.89
CA TYR A 254 0.76 -15.15 -3.98
C TYR A 254 2.26 -15.16 -3.68
N TYR A 255 3.09 -15.04 -4.71
CA TYR A 255 4.55 -15.09 -4.54
C TYR A 255 5.10 -13.86 -3.83
N ALA A 256 4.49 -12.69 -4.06
CA ALA A 256 4.86 -11.46 -3.37
C ALA A 256 4.56 -11.54 -1.86
N VAL A 257 3.38 -12.07 -1.50
CA VAL A 257 3.03 -12.28 -0.09
C VAL A 257 3.92 -13.35 0.54
N THR A 258 4.26 -14.42 -0.20
CA THR A 258 5.17 -15.47 0.25
C THR A 258 6.59 -14.93 0.49
N ALA A 259 7.08 -14.07 -0.40
CA ALA A 259 8.36 -13.38 -0.23
C ALA A 259 8.35 -12.45 0.98
N GLU A 260 7.26 -11.72 1.19
CA GLU A 260 7.11 -10.84 2.34
C GLU A 260 7.02 -11.62 3.66
N LEU A 261 6.34 -12.76 3.68
CA LEU A 261 6.36 -13.67 4.84
C LEU A 261 7.77 -14.14 5.17
N ALA A 262 8.56 -14.55 4.16
CA ALA A 262 9.94 -14.93 4.37
C ALA A 262 10.76 -13.79 4.99
N ARG A 263 10.57 -12.55 4.49
CA ARG A 263 11.23 -11.34 4.99
C ARG A 263 10.82 -11.00 6.43
N VAL A 264 9.53 -11.09 6.75
CA VAL A 264 9.01 -10.83 8.10
C VAL A 264 9.50 -11.89 9.08
N TYR A 265 9.48 -13.17 8.71
CA TYR A 265 10.00 -14.23 9.56
C TYR A 265 11.49 -14.07 9.83
N LEU A 266 12.28 -13.72 8.81
CA LEU A 266 13.72 -13.46 8.99
C LEU A 266 13.95 -12.30 9.97
N TYR A 267 13.19 -11.20 9.81
CA TYR A 267 13.25 -10.05 10.71
C TYR A 267 12.85 -10.41 12.15
N ALA A 268 11.89 -11.29 12.34
CA ALA A 268 11.45 -11.81 13.63
C ALA A 268 12.40 -12.87 14.23
N GLY A 269 13.49 -13.22 13.53
CA GLY A 269 14.42 -14.28 13.98
C GLY A 269 13.90 -15.71 13.82
N LYS A 270 12.78 -15.89 13.08
CA LYS A 270 12.16 -17.20 12.80
C LYS A 270 12.77 -17.78 11.51
N ASN A 271 14.04 -18.19 11.58
CA ASN A 271 14.82 -18.55 10.40
C ASN A 271 14.32 -19.81 9.67
N ALA A 272 13.75 -20.78 10.40
CA ALA A 272 13.22 -21.99 9.78
C ALA A 272 11.98 -21.69 8.93
N GLU A 273 11.08 -20.86 9.44
CA GLU A 273 9.88 -20.40 8.73
C GLU A 273 10.27 -19.49 7.55
N ALA A 274 11.24 -18.60 7.74
CA ALA A 274 11.77 -17.76 6.66
C ALA A 274 12.31 -18.60 5.50
N TYR A 275 13.09 -19.64 5.79
CA TYR A 275 13.62 -20.56 4.81
C TYR A 275 12.50 -21.32 4.09
N ALA A 276 11.50 -21.80 4.85
CA ALA A 276 10.39 -22.56 4.27
C ALA A 276 9.58 -21.72 3.27
N GLU A 277 9.31 -20.45 3.58
CA GLU A 277 8.58 -19.55 2.66
C GLU A 277 9.44 -19.17 1.44
N ALA A 278 10.72 -18.82 1.64
CA ALA A 278 11.62 -18.51 0.53
C ALA A 278 11.79 -19.70 -0.43
N LYS A 279 11.86 -20.92 0.12
CA LYS A 279 12.00 -22.15 -0.67
C LYS A 279 10.81 -22.38 -1.61
N LYS A 280 9.59 -22.02 -1.21
CA LYS A 280 8.40 -22.15 -2.10
C LYS A 280 8.60 -21.39 -3.42
N ILE A 281 9.20 -20.17 -3.36
CA ILE A 281 9.46 -19.35 -4.56
C ILE A 281 10.57 -19.94 -5.41
N ILE A 282 11.64 -20.44 -4.78
CA ILE A 282 12.78 -21.05 -5.48
C ILE A 282 12.38 -22.34 -6.18
N ASP A 283 11.57 -23.17 -5.53
CA ASP A 283 11.07 -24.41 -6.14
C ASP A 283 10.15 -24.09 -7.34
N GLU A 284 9.31 -23.07 -7.22
CA GLU A 284 8.42 -22.62 -8.29
C GLU A 284 9.18 -22.12 -9.53
N GLU A 285 10.35 -21.49 -9.36
CA GLU A 285 11.23 -21.11 -10.48
C GLU A 285 11.56 -22.32 -11.34
N SER A 286 11.88 -23.45 -10.70
CA SER A 286 12.25 -24.69 -11.40
C SER A 286 11.07 -25.39 -12.07
N GLU A 287 9.87 -25.27 -11.51
CA GLU A 287 8.67 -25.98 -11.97
C GLU A 287 7.89 -25.21 -13.04
N THR A 288 7.68 -23.92 -12.87
CA THR A 288 6.82 -23.10 -13.73
C THR A 288 7.57 -22.15 -14.63
N GLY A 289 8.80 -21.77 -14.28
CA GLY A 289 9.56 -20.71 -14.94
C GLY A 289 8.92 -19.32 -14.82
N TYR A 290 8.04 -19.12 -13.81
CA TYR A 290 7.38 -17.84 -13.56
C TYR A 290 8.37 -16.76 -13.17
N PHE A 291 9.36 -17.10 -12.37
CA PHE A 291 10.56 -16.30 -12.12
C PHE A 291 11.74 -16.96 -12.80
N LYS A 292 12.74 -16.16 -13.13
CA LYS A 292 13.98 -16.68 -13.67
C LYS A 292 15.12 -15.78 -13.21
N ALA A 293 15.82 -16.23 -12.17
CA ALA A 293 16.96 -15.50 -11.66
C ALA A 293 17.99 -15.23 -12.75
N SER A 294 18.34 -13.98 -12.93
CA SER A 294 19.31 -13.56 -13.95
C SER A 294 20.72 -13.95 -13.52
N THR A 295 21.24 -14.98 -14.14
CA THR A 295 22.59 -15.51 -13.85
C THR A 295 23.70 -14.83 -14.63
N SER A 296 23.38 -13.91 -15.53
CA SER A 296 24.37 -13.26 -16.38
C SER A 296 24.02 -11.79 -16.70
N SER A 297 25.03 -10.98 -16.97
CA SER A 297 24.88 -9.60 -17.46
C SER A 297 24.28 -9.46 -18.86
N SER A 298 23.93 -10.59 -19.52
CA SER A 298 23.41 -10.55 -20.90
C SER A 298 22.04 -9.88 -21.00
N GLY A 299 21.20 -9.99 -19.99
CA GLY A 299 19.91 -9.27 -19.93
C GLY A 299 20.07 -7.76 -19.95
N PHE A 300 21.04 -7.25 -19.21
CA PHE A 300 21.39 -5.83 -19.17
C PHE A 300 21.84 -5.31 -20.57
N ARG A 301 22.67 -6.12 -21.26
CA ARG A 301 23.18 -5.77 -22.62
C ARG A 301 22.09 -5.81 -23.68
N ASN A 302 21.03 -6.59 -23.48
CA ASN A 302 19.92 -6.76 -24.41
C ASN A 302 18.74 -5.81 -24.16
N GLY A 303 18.94 -4.76 -23.36
CA GLY A 303 17.92 -3.73 -23.10
C GLY A 303 16.92 -4.06 -21.98
N ASN A 304 17.05 -5.21 -21.33
CA ASN A 304 16.25 -5.54 -20.14
C ASN A 304 16.94 -5.02 -18.85
N MET A 305 17.11 -3.69 -18.79
CA MET A 305 17.79 -3.06 -17.65
C MET A 305 17.05 -3.24 -16.32
N LYS A 306 15.75 -3.47 -16.36
CA LYS A 306 14.93 -3.68 -15.16
C LYS A 306 14.90 -5.12 -14.69
N MET A 307 15.47 -6.05 -15.47
CA MET A 307 15.51 -7.48 -15.13
C MET A 307 14.14 -8.03 -14.72
N TYR A 308 13.12 -7.79 -15.53
CA TYR A 308 11.72 -8.09 -15.24
C TYR A 308 11.48 -9.53 -14.78
N ASN A 309 12.30 -10.48 -15.24
CA ASN A 309 12.17 -11.90 -14.84
C ASN A 309 12.50 -12.13 -13.36
N ASP A 310 13.30 -11.26 -12.76
CA ASP A 310 13.71 -11.37 -11.36
C ASP A 310 12.73 -10.67 -10.40
N ILE A 311 11.87 -9.77 -10.93
CA ILE A 311 10.94 -9.01 -10.11
C ILE A 311 9.74 -9.87 -9.74
N ILE A 312 9.49 -10.03 -8.45
CA ILE A 312 8.32 -10.73 -7.91
C ILE A 312 7.09 -9.82 -7.91
N PHE A 313 7.28 -8.57 -7.48
CA PHE A 313 6.25 -7.54 -7.39
C PHE A 313 6.86 -6.16 -7.64
N GLY A 314 6.19 -5.34 -8.42
CA GLY A 314 6.61 -3.96 -8.69
C GLY A 314 5.42 -3.02 -8.76
N LEU A 315 5.57 -1.81 -8.27
CA LEU A 315 4.55 -0.77 -8.43
C LEU A 315 4.66 -0.12 -9.82
N TYR A 316 3.51 0.09 -10.45
CA TYR A 316 3.43 0.79 -11.72
C TYR A 316 3.21 2.28 -11.48
N SER A 317 4.17 3.10 -11.88
CA SER A 317 4.10 4.55 -11.70
C SER A 317 4.75 5.29 -12.88
N PRO A 318 4.03 5.43 -14.00
CA PRO A 318 4.58 6.09 -15.19
C PRO A 318 4.73 7.60 -15.00
N LYS A 319 3.97 8.21 -14.10
CA LYS A 319 4.02 9.66 -13.88
C LYS A 319 5.24 10.05 -13.04
N GLU A 320 5.48 9.35 -11.97
CA GLU A 320 6.62 9.57 -11.09
C GLU A 320 7.96 9.31 -11.80
N LEU A 321 7.97 8.44 -12.83
CA LEU A 321 9.18 8.21 -13.62
C LEU A 321 9.69 9.50 -14.31
N VAL A 322 8.79 10.36 -14.76
CA VAL A 322 9.15 11.66 -15.36
C VAL A 322 9.67 12.62 -14.29
N GLU A 323 9.06 12.63 -13.13
CA GLU A 323 9.48 13.45 -11.98
C GLU A 323 10.86 12.98 -11.46
N TRP A 324 11.12 11.67 -11.42
CA TRP A 324 12.44 11.13 -11.08
C TRP A 324 13.53 11.51 -12.08
N ASP A 325 13.22 11.45 -13.36
CA ASP A 325 14.17 11.84 -14.39
C ASP A 325 14.60 13.30 -14.20
N GLN A 326 13.65 14.17 -13.86
CA GLN A 326 13.93 15.56 -13.56
C GLN A 326 14.76 15.74 -12.28
N GLU A 327 14.46 15.01 -11.21
CA GLU A 327 15.19 15.14 -9.96
C GLU A 327 16.59 14.50 -10.00
N ILE A 328 16.72 13.33 -10.63
CA ILE A 328 17.98 12.57 -10.62
C ILE A 328 18.93 13.05 -11.71
N ASN A 329 18.43 13.32 -12.92
CA ASN A 329 19.28 13.63 -14.07
C ASN A 329 19.48 15.12 -14.31
N HIS A 330 18.55 15.96 -13.82
CA HIS A 330 18.59 17.40 -14.12
C HIS A 330 18.83 18.30 -12.91
N GLY A 331 18.80 17.74 -11.70
CA GLY A 331 18.92 18.53 -10.48
C GLY A 331 17.79 19.56 -10.31
N SER A 332 17.79 20.28 -9.20
CA SER A 332 16.77 21.30 -8.90
C SER A 332 16.93 22.61 -9.68
N ASP A 333 17.97 22.77 -10.48
CA ASP A 333 18.36 24.02 -11.15
C ASP A 333 18.11 24.04 -12.67
N GLY A 334 17.52 22.98 -13.24
CA GLY A 334 17.05 23.02 -14.65
C GLY A 334 18.13 23.24 -15.71
N SER A 335 19.40 23.11 -15.34
CA SER A 335 20.51 23.20 -16.30
C SER A 335 20.77 21.83 -16.92
N SER A 336 20.24 21.62 -18.11
CA SER A 336 20.68 20.54 -18.98
C SER A 336 22.08 20.82 -19.47
N GLU A 337 23.07 20.06 -19.08
CA GLU A 337 24.30 19.89 -19.88
C GLU A 337 24.21 18.62 -20.73
#